data_11e7ce0e5001efee7f2fc55effa7e7ee
#
_entry.id   11e7ce0e5001efee7f2fc55effa7e7ee
#
_cell.length_a   1.000
_cell.length_b   1.000
_cell.length_c   1.000
_cell.angle_alpha   90.00
_cell.angle_beta   90.00
_cell.angle_gamma   90.00
#
_symmetry.space_group_name_H-M   'P 1'
#
loop_
_entity.id
_entity.type
_entity.pdbx_description
1 polymer ?
#
loop_
_entity_poly.entity_id
_entity_poly.type
_entity_poly.pdbx_seq_one_letter_code
_entity_poly.pdbx_strand_id
1 'polypeptide(L)'
;MSYTHIVFDIDGTLIDSNYVSLLSLQQAIKLYTGNTLDLQKLSFSIGLPASNVFKVLGITDIKYVEGLWDECYQQYITKILPFPGIKEVLEILVQNKYTLGIITSKTRSEYQKEFELMQISKYFQYSICLDECISAKPSPEPLYT
;
A
#
# COMPACT_ATOMS: atom_id res chain seq x y z
N MET A 1 6.81 -11.51 -29.63
CA MET A 1 6.89 -12.14 -28.29
C MET A 1 5.50 -12.05 -27.67
N SER A 2 4.97 -13.15 -27.17
CA SER A 2 3.66 -13.13 -26.47
C SER A 2 3.95 -13.17 -24.97
N TYR A 3 3.50 -12.16 -24.23
CA TYR A 3 3.56 -12.17 -22.77
C TYR A 3 2.48 -13.11 -22.23
N THR A 4 2.82 -13.90 -21.21
CA THR A 4 1.91 -14.85 -20.58
C THR A 4 1.65 -14.52 -19.12
N HIS A 5 2.49 -13.68 -18.52
CA HIS A 5 2.43 -13.26 -17.12
C HIS A 5 2.35 -11.74 -17.02
N ILE A 6 1.53 -11.26 -16.11
CA ILE A 6 1.40 -9.85 -15.78
C ILE A 6 1.51 -9.71 -14.26
N VAL A 7 2.40 -8.83 -13.83
CA VAL A 7 2.68 -8.60 -12.42
C VAL A 7 2.23 -7.18 -12.04
N PHE A 8 1.52 -7.07 -10.93
CA PHE A 8 0.98 -5.83 -10.41
C PHE A 8 1.64 -5.45 -9.08
N ASP A 9 1.75 -4.17 -8.85
CA ASP A 9 1.89 -3.61 -7.51
C ASP A 9 0.49 -3.45 -6.88
N ILE A 10 0.42 -3.24 -5.57
CA ILE A 10 -0.84 -3.10 -4.82
C ILE A 10 -1.19 -1.63 -4.60
N ASP A 11 -0.37 -0.92 -3.82
CA ASP A 11 -0.67 0.42 -3.32
C ASP A 11 -0.59 1.48 -4.42
N GLY A 12 -1.67 2.23 -4.62
CA GLY A 12 -1.73 3.22 -5.71
C GLY A 12 -1.84 2.61 -7.11
N THR A 13 -1.95 1.27 -7.24
CA THR A 13 -2.09 0.55 -8.50
C THR A 13 -3.40 -0.26 -8.55
N LEU A 14 -3.59 -1.18 -7.64
CA LEU A 14 -4.82 -1.97 -7.53
C LEU A 14 -5.83 -1.37 -6.55
N ILE A 15 -5.33 -0.75 -5.49
CA ILE A 15 -6.14 -0.20 -4.39
C ILE A 15 -5.76 1.25 -4.08
N ASP A 16 -6.75 2.04 -3.65
CA ASP A 16 -6.54 3.41 -3.18
C ASP A 16 -6.22 3.44 -1.68
N SER A 17 -5.03 2.97 -1.32
CA SER A 17 -4.51 3.05 0.04
C SER A 17 -3.94 4.43 0.40
N ASN A 18 -3.59 5.24 -0.58
CA ASN A 18 -3.01 6.57 -0.38
C ASN A 18 -3.95 7.49 0.41
N TYR A 19 -5.25 7.48 0.06
CA TYR A 19 -6.24 8.29 0.76
C TYR A 19 -6.36 7.89 2.25
N VAL A 20 -6.37 6.60 2.53
CA VAL A 20 -6.41 6.07 3.91
C VAL A 20 -5.13 6.42 4.67
N SER A 21 -3.97 6.32 4.02
CA SER A 21 -2.69 6.72 4.61
C SER A 21 -2.69 8.20 5.00
N LEU A 22 -3.18 9.09 4.14
CA LEU A 22 -3.29 10.53 4.43
C LEU A 22 -4.26 10.84 5.55
N LEU A 23 -5.43 10.18 5.58
CA LEU A 23 -6.41 10.35 6.67
C LEU A 23 -5.84 9.92 8.01
N SER A 24 -5.17 8.77 8.05
CA SER A 24 -4.58 8.26 9.28
C SER A 24 -3.42 9.12 9.76
N LEU A 25 -2.57 9.61 8.85
CA LEU A 25 -1.51 10.58 9.18
C LEU A 25 -2.10 11.88 9.75
N GLN A 26 -3.14 12.41 9.12
CA GLN A 26 -3.84 13.62 9.61
C GLN A 26 -4.36 13.41 11.04
N GLN A 27 -4.98 12.26 11.30
CA GLN A 27 -5.51 11.95 12.63
C GLN A 27 -4.40 11.75 13.66
N ALA A 28 -3.31 11.08 13.30
CA ALA A 28 -2.14 10.91 14.17
C ALA A 28 -1.51 12.26 14.56
N ILE A 29 -1.33 13.15 13.59
CA ILE A 29 -0.83 14.51 13.84
C ILE A 29 -1.79 15.29 14.75
N LYS A 30 -3.09 15.18 14.52
CA LYS A 30 -4.10 15.83 15.38
C LYS A 30 -4.03 15.32 16.81
N LEU A 31 -3.89 14.02 17.02
CA LEU A 31 -3.74 13.43 18.35
C LEU A 31 -2.46 13.90 19.05
N TYR A 32 -1.37 14.04 18.31
CA TYR A 32 -0.08 14.47 18.85
C TYR A 32 0.01 15.96 19.12
N THR A 33 -0.46 16.82 18.19
CA THR A 33 -0.26 18.27 18.24
C THR A 33 -1.50 19.05 18.68
N GLY A 34 -2.67 18.45 18.69
CA GLY A 34 -3.97 19.12 18.85
C GLY A 34 -4.45 19.84 17.57
N ASN A 35 -3.65 19.93 16.52
CA ASN A 35 -3.95 20.66 15.30
C ASN A 35 -4.29 19.73 14.14
N THR A 36 -5.27 20.12 13.31
CA THR A 36 -5.60 19.40 12.08
C THR A 36 -4.92 20.06 10.90
N LEU A 37 -4.11 19.29 10.15
CA LEU A 37 -3.52 19.74 8.91
C LEU A 37 -4.43 19.37 7.73
N ASP A 38 -4.36 20.15 6.66
CA ASP A 38 -5.05 19.85 5.41
C ASP A 38 -4.43 18.60 4.75
N LEU A 39 -5.28 17.72 4.20
CA LEU A 39 -4.82 16.52 3.48
C LEU A 39 -3.91 16.87 2.29
N GLN A 40 -4.19 17.97 1.58
CA GLN A 40 -3.34 18.41 0.48
C GLN A 40 -1.92 18.76 0.95
N LYS A 41 -1.79 19.31 2.14
CA LYS A 41 -0.47 19.61 2.75
C LYS A 41 0.29 18.36 3.17
N LEU A 42 -0.40 17.25 3.35
CA LEU A 42 0.18 15.95 3.72
C LEU A 42 0.50 15.08 2.49
N SER A 43 0.08 15.46 1.28
CA SER A 43 0.27 14.65 0.06
C SER A 43 1.75 14.33 -0.25
N PHE A 44 2.69 15.14 0.24
CA PHE A 44 4.12 14.86 0.11
C PHE A 44 4.57 13.56 0.81
N SER A 45 3.77 13.08 1.79
CA SER A 45 4.11 11.88 2.57
C SER A 45 3.94 10.57 1.78
N ILE A 46 3.19 10.62 0.66
CA ILE A 46 2.94 9.43 -0.16
C ILE A 46 4.25 8.88 -0.70
N GLY A 47 4.52 7.60 -0.39
CA GLY A 47 5.73 6.91 -0.82
C GLY A 47 7.01 7.26 -0.04
N LEU A 48 6.93 8.13 0.98
CA LEU A 48 8.07 8.42 1.83
C LEU A 48 8.06 7.56 3.11
N PRO A 49 9.25 7.17 3.60
CA PRO A 49 9.38 6.56 4.92
C PRO A 49 8.87 7.50 6.03
N ALA A 50 8.23 6.94 7.06
CA ALA A 50 7.67 7.69 8.19
C ALA A 50 8.68 8.66 8.83
N SER A 51 9.93 8.23 9.00
CA SER A 51 11.01 9.08 9.55
C SER A 51 11.26 10.35 8.74
N ASN A 52 11.14 10.27 7.41
CA ASN A 52 11.29 11.44 6.53
C ASN A 52 10.08 12.37 6.62
N VAL A 53 8.87 11.79 6.66
CA VAL A 53 7.63 12.54 6.83
C VAL A 53 7.66 13.35 8.13
N PHE A 54 8.00 12.71 9.24
CA PHE A 54 8.02 13.38 10.55
C PHE A 54 9.12 14.43 10.66
N LYS A 55 10.27 14.22 10.02
CA LYS A 55 11.33 15.23 9.93
C LYS A 55 10.84 16.50 9.20
N VAL A 56 10.14 16.35 8.08
CA VAL A 56 9.55 17.49 7.35
C VAL A 56 8.50 18.22 8.20
N LEU A 57 7.73 17.48 9.00
CA LEU A 57 6.71 18.05 9.90
C LEU A 57 7.29 18.62 11.20
N GLY A 58 8.60 18.52 11.44
CA GLY A 58 9.24 19.00 12.66
C GLY A 58 8.89 18.16 13.92
N ILE A 59 8.45 16.92 13.71
CA ILE A 59 8.09 15.98 14.79
C ILE A 59 9.35 15.29 15.28
N THR A 60 9.62 15.36 16.58
CA THR A 60 10.84 14.81 17.20
C THR A 60 10.61 13.43 17.81
N ASP A 61 9.41 13.17 18.34
CA ASP A 61 9.05 11.85 18.90
C ASP A 61 8.52 10.90 17.81
N ILE A 62 9.44 10.53 16.91
CA ILE A 62 9.12 9.75 15.71
C ILE A 62 8.42 8.44 16.08
N LYS A 63 8.98 7.69 17.03
CA LYS A 63 8.48 6.36 17.40
C LYS A 63 7.05 6.41 17.95
N TYR A 64 6.75 7.41 18.75
CA TYR A 64 5.42 7.57 19.31
C TYR A 64 4.39 7.94 18.24
N VAL A 65 4.73 8.91 17.36
CA VAL A 65 3.80 9.35 16.30
C VAL A 65 3.64 8.30 15.20
N GLU A 66 4.67 7.50 14.93
CA GLU A 66 4.58 6.33 14.04
C GLU A 66 3.59 5.30 14.59
N GLY A 67 3.65 4.99 15.89
CA GLY A 67 2.67 4.13 16.55
C GLY A 67 1.24 4.68 16.46
N LEU A 68 1.04 5.99 16.68
CA LEU A 68 -0.25 6.63 16.49
C LEU A 68 -0.75 6.55 15.04
N TRP A 69 0.16 6.69 14.07
CA TRP A 69 -0.18 6.59 12.65
C TRP A 69 -0.65 5.18 12.32
N ASP A 70 0.09 4.15 12.77
CA ASP A 70 -0.29 2.75 12.58
C ASP A 70 -1.65 2.43 13.23
N GLU A 71 -1.89 2.88 14.44
CA GLU A 71 -3.18 2.71 15.12
C GLU A 71 -4.33 3.37 14.34
N CYS A 72 -4.12 4.61 13.87
CA CYS A 72 -5.10 5.30 13.05
C CYS A 72 -5.32 4.60 11.71
N TYR A 73 -4.26 4.08 11.08
CA TYR A 73 -4.35 3.35 9.83
C TYR A 73 -5.21 2.10 9.96
N GLN A 74 -5.01 1.32 11.02
CA GLN A 74 -5.82 0.13 11.30
C GLN A 74 -7.32 0.45 11.48
N GLN A 75 -7.67 1.64 11.99
CA GLN A 75 -9.07 2.07 12.11
C GLN A 75 -9.71 2.37 10.74
N TYR A 76 -8.92 2.76 9.76
CA TYR A 76 -9.39 3.15 8.43
C TYR A 76 -9.18 2.08 7.35
N ILE A 77 -8.52 0.97 7.67
CA ILE A 77 -8.16 -0.07 6.71
C ILE A 77 -9.36 -0.60 5.92
N THR A 78 -10.54 -0.68 6.54
CA THR A 78 -11.78 -1.12 5.89
C THR A 78 -12.33 -0.14 4.84
N LYS A 79 -11.76 1.07 4.76
CA LYS A 79 -12.11 2.07 3.74
C LYS A 79 -11.27 1.95 2.48
N ILE A 80 -10.23 1.09 2.49
CA ILE A 80 -9.42 0.83 1.31
C ILE A 80 -10.26 0.03 0.31
N LEU A 81 -10.37 0.57 -0.90
CA LEU A 81 -11.12 -0.05 -1.98
C LEU A 81 -10.25 -0.20 -3.21
N PRO A 82 -10.50 -1.20 -4.06
CA PRO A 82 -9.92 -1.25 -5.38
C PRO A 82 -10.29 -0.01 -6.20
N PHE A 83 -9.37 0.45 -7.06
CA PHE A 83 -9.70 1.51 -8.00
C PHE A 83 -10.86 1.08 -8.93
N PRO A 84 -11.69 2.02 -9.36
CA PRO A 84 -12.76 1.73 -10.33
C PRO A 84 -12.23 1.06 -11.59
N GLY A 85 -12.86 -0.01 -12.05
CA GLY A 85 -12.49 -0.76 -13.24
C GLY A 85 -11.42 -1.85 -13.04
N ILE A 86 -10.78 -1.92 -11.87
CA ILE A 86 -9.73 -2.95 -11.61
C ILE A 86 -10.31 -4.35 -11.72
N LYS A 87 -11.47 -4.61 -11.13
CA LYS A 87 -12.08 -5.95 -11.19
C LYS A 87 -12.34 -6.39 -12.62
N GLU A 88 -12.91 -5.53 -13.43
CA GLU A 88 -13.22 -5.79 -14.83
C GLU A 88 -11.94 -6.07 -15.65
N VAL A 89 -10.87 -5.31 -15.42
CA VAL A 89 -9.57 -5.54 -16.06
C VAL A 89 -9.01 -6.91 -15.68
N LEU A 90 -9.02 -7.26 -14.40
CA LEU A 90 -8.50 -8.56 -13.94
C LEU A 90 -9.31 -9.71 -14.52
N GLU A 91 -10.63 -9.60 -14.60
CA GLU A 91 -11.51 -10.61 -15.23
C GLU A 91 -11.15 -10.81 -16.71
N ILE A 92 -10.98 -9.72 -17.46
CA ILE A 92 -10.58 -9.77 -18.88
C ILE A 92 -9.22 -10.45 -19.06
N LEU A 93 -8.26 -10.13 -18.19
CA LEU A 93 -6.91 -10.71 -18.27
C LEU A 93 -6.94 -12.23 -18.01
N VAL A 94 -7.68 -12.67 -16.99
CA VAL A 94 -7.85 -14.11 -16.69
C VAL A 94 -8.57 -14.84 -17.83
N GLN A 95 -9.63 -14.24 -18.40
CA GLN A 95 -10.34 -14.81 -19.55
C GLN A 95 -9.42 -14.98 -20.78
N ASN A 96 -8.44 -14.07 -20.94
CA ASN A 96 -7.43 -14.15 -21.99
C ASN A 96 -6.22 -15.02 -21.61
N LYS A 97 -6.34 -15.80 -20.51
CA LYS A 97 -5.35 -16.80 -20.06
C LYS A 97 -4.01 -16.20 -19.63
N TYR A 98 -3.99 -14.96 -19.17
CA TYR A 98 -2.81 -14.42 -18.50
C TYR A 98 -2.72 -14.97 -17.08
N THR A 99 -1.51 -15.32 -16.67
CA THR A 99 -1.18 -15.59 -15.27
C THR A 99 -0.90 -14.27 -14.57
N LEU A 100 -1.62 -13.99 -13.47
CA LEU A 100 -1.48 -12.73 -12.75
C LEU A 100 -0.71 -12.96 -11.45
N GLY A 101 0.23 -12.08 -11.17
CA GLY A 101 1.03 -12.07 -9.95
C GLY A 101 1.06 -10.70 -9.28
N ILE A 102 1.52 -10.69 -8.05
CA ILE A 102 1.73 -9.48 -7.25
C ILE A 102 3.19 -9.40 -6.82
N ILE A 103 3.78 -8.21 -6.91
CA ILE A 103 5.03 -7.85 -6.24
C ILE A 103 4.80 -6.53 -5.49
N THR A 104 4.85 -6.58 -4.17
CA THR A 104 4.50 -5.44 -3.32
C THR A 104 5.61 -5.09 -2.32
N SER A 105 5.64 -3.83 -1.90
CA SER A 105 6.47 -3.36 -0.77
C SER A 105 5.81 -3.59 0.59
N LYS A 106 4.62 -4.20 0.63
CA LYS A 106 4.03 -4.69 1.88
C LYS A 106 4.77 -5.92 2.39
N THR A 107 4.88 -6.04 3.71
CA THR A 107 5.22 -7.31 4.36
C THR A 107 4.10 -8.34 4.14
N ARG A 108 4.40 -9.62 4.32
CA ARG A 108 3.39 -10.69 4.23
C ARG A 108 2.22 -10.46 5.20
N SER A 109 2.52 -9.98 6.40
CA SER A 109 1.49 -9.66 7.40
C SER A 109 0.55 -8.54 6.96
N GLU A 110 1.08 -7.46 6.36
CA GLU A 110 0.27 -6.36 5.82
C GLU A 110 -0.56 -6.82 4.62
N TYR A 111 0.04 -7.58 3.70
CA TYR A 111 -0.66 -8.18 2.57
C TYR A 111 -1.89 -8.98 3.02
N GLN A 112 -1.72 -9.86 4.00
CA GLN A 112 -2.80 -10.69 4.52
C GLN A 112 -3.92 -9.87 5.15
N LYS A 113 -3.59 -8.87 5.92
CA LYS A 113 -4.58 -8.03 6.60
C LYS A 113 -5.35 -7.10 5.67
N GLU A 114 -4.68 -6.60 4.62
CA GLU A 114 -5.19 -5.49 3.82
C GLU A 114 -5.71 -5.93 2.45
N PHE A 115 -5.06 -6.87 1.81
CA PHE A 115 -5.33 -7.23 0.42
C PHE A 115 -5.92 -8.64 0.25
N GLU A 116 -5.39 -9.64 0.97
CA GLU A 116 -5.80 -11.04 0.77
C GLU A 116 -7.30 -11.26 1.01
N LEU A 117 -7.91 -10.46 1.89
CA LEU A 117 -9.34 -10.51 2.18
C LEU A 117 -10.21 -9.78 1.12
N MET A 118 -9.61 -9.05 0.20
CA MET A 118 -10.35 -8.37 -0.86
C MET A 118 -10.80 -9.36 -1.93
N GLN A 119 -11.99 -9.16 -2.50
CA GLN A 119 -12.53 -10.04 -3.54
C GLN A 119 -11.64 -10.15 -4.79
N ILE A 120 -10.79 -9.16 -5.05
CA ILE A 120 -9.87 -9.16 -6.20
C ILE A 120 -8.64 -10.04 -5.99
N SER A 121 -8.30 -10.42 -4.75
CA SER A 121 -7.12 -11.26 -4.45
C SER A 121 -7.16 -12.62 -5.15
N LYS A 122 -8.34 -13.17 -5.37
CA LYS A 122 -8.58 -14.46 -6.02
C LYS A 122 -8.09 -14.54 -7.48
N TYR A 123 -7.83 -13.42 -8.14
CA TYR A 123 -7.35 -13.40 -9.53
C TYR A 123 -5.84 -13.67 -9.64
N PHE A 124 -5.11 -13.59 -8.53
CA PHE A 124 -3.65 -13.71 -8.52
C PHE A 124 -3.23 -15.12 -8.10
N GLN A 125 -2.32 -15.72 -8.86
CA GLN A 125 -1.79 -17.06 -8.63
C GLN A 125 -0.63 -17.07 -7.66
N TYR A 126 0.10 -15.96 -7.54
CA TYR A 126 1.24 -15.82 -6.64
C TYR A 126 1.37 -14.36 -6.16
N SER A 127 2.05 -14.20 -5.04
CA SER A 127 2.40 -12.88 -4.49
C SER A 127 3.78 -12.95 -3.86
N ILE A 128 4.59 -11.91 -4.07
CA ILE A 128 5.91 -11.72 -3.47
C ILE A 128 5.86 -10.45 -2.64
N CYS A 129 6.12 -10.58 -1.35
CA CYS A 129 6.09 -9.51 -0.37
C CYS A 129 7.51 -9.04 -0.02
N LEU A 130 7.61 -7.86 0.59
CA LEU A 130 8.87 -7.21 0.96
C LEU A 130 9.81 -8.13 1.76
N ASP A 131 9.28 -8.82 2.75
CA ASP A 131 10.02 -9.69 3.67
C ASP A 131 10.39 -11.06 3.08
N GLU A 132 10.00 -11.33 1.85
CA GLU A 132 10.35 -12.52 1.09
C GLU A 132 11.47 -12.26 0.06
N CYS A 133 11.91 -11.01 -0.06
CA CYS A 133 12.94 -10.57 -1.00
C CYS A 133 14.26 -10.30 -0.27
N ILE A 134 15.38 -10.60 -0.94
CA ILE A 134 16.72 -10.21 -0.48
C ILE A 134 16.92 -8.69 -0.68
N SER A 135 16.43 -8.18 -1.80
CA SER A 135 16.52 -6.76 -2.15
C SER A 135 15.15 -6.23 -2.56
N ALA A 136 14.66 -5.23 -1.81
CA ALA A 136 13.37 -4.59 -2.06
C ALA A 136 13.36 -3.77 -3.37
N LYS A 137 12.17 -3.45 -3.86
CA LYS A 137 11.99 -2.44 -4.93
C LYS A 137 12.72 -1.12 -4.55
N PRO A 138 13.42 -0.48 -5.48
CA PRO A 138 13.40 -0.63 -6.94
C PRO A 138 14.35 -1.70 -7.51
N SER A 139 14.93 -2.58 -6.69
CA SER A 139 15.69 -3.72 -7.23
C SER A 139 14.79 -4.58 -8.12
N PRO A 140 15.29 -5.12 -9.24
CA PRO A 140 14.56 -6.06 -10.07
C PRO A 140 14.51 -7.50 -9.47
N GLU A 141 15.20 -7.73 -8.35
CA GLU A 141 15.34 -9.07 -7.74
C GLU A 141 13.97 -9.75 -7.50
N PRO A 142 12.91 -9.05 -6.99
CA PRO A 142 11.62 -9.68 -6.79
C PRO A 142 10.96 -10.24 -8.05
N LEU A 143 11.42 -9.85 -9.25
CA LEU A 143 10.94 -10.40 -10.51
C LEU A 143 11.60 -11.74 -10.86
N TYR A 144 12.66 -12.13 -10.17
CA TYR A 144 13.42 -13.36 -10.41
C TYR A 144 13.21 -14.43 -9.32
N THR A 145 12.46 -14.07 -8.26
CA THR A 145 12.08 -14.96 -7.16
C THR A 145 10.85 -15.77 -7.51
#